data_cabe0c76443e9177cc32834d2f7df598
#
_entry.id   cabe0c76443e9177cc32834d2f7df598
#
_cell.length_a   1.000
_cell.length_b   1.000
_cell.length_c   1.000
_cell.angle_alpha   90.00
_cell.angle_beta   90.00
_cell.angle_gamma   90.00
#
_symmetry.space_group_name_H-M   'P 1'
#
loop_
_entity.id
_entity.type
_entity.pdbx_description
1 polymer ?
#
loop_
_entity_poly.entity_id
_entity_poly.type
_entity_poly.pdbx_seq_one_letter_code
_entity_poly.pdbx_strand_id
1 'polypeptide(L)'
;MALMRSFLQRGQALLQDSLIPLLARTGLAATFWLSGQSKVEGLVLDILGGMPPELDVPHITRSAVALFATEYRLPFLAPETAALLAAGAEHIFPVLLVLGLATRFSALVLAGMTIVIQVFVYPDAWPVHATWLTAQMYLLAYGGGKYSLDNLLKR
;
A
#
# COMPACT_ATOMS: atom_id res chain seq x y z
N MET A 1 9.19 -11.88 -39.60
CA MET A 1 9.32 -10.62 -38.84
C MET A 1 7.97 -10.13 -38.26
N ALA A 2 6.85 -10.13 -38.98
CA ALA A 2 5.55 -9.66 -38.47
C ALA A 2 5.01 -10.48 -37.31
N LEU A 3 5.05 -11.81 -37.35
CA LEU A 3 4.61 -12.70 -36.28
C LEU A 3 5.41 -12.47 -34.95
N MET A 4 6.74 -12.29 -35.04
CA MET A 4 7.56 -12.04 -33.89
C MET A 4 7.27 -10.67 -33.25
N ARG A 5 7.02 -9.63 -34.05
CA ARG A 5 6.59 -8.32 -33.55
C ARG A 5 5.23 -8.40 -32.85
N SER A 6 4.26 -9.10 -33.43
CA SER A 6 2.94 -9.29 -32.83
C SER A 6 3.02 -10.07 -31.50
N PHE A 7 3.88 -11.08 -31.40
CA PHE A 7 4.09 -11.83 -30.17
C PHE A 7 4.72 -10.96 -29.09
N LEU A 8 5.75 -10.17 -29.41
CA LEU A 8 6.39 -9.24 -28.46
C LEU A 8 5.41 -8.17 -28.00
N GLN A 9 4.61 -7.59 -28.87
CA GLN A 9 3.59 -6.58 -28.50
C GLN A 9 2.53 -7.15 -27.56
N ARG A 10 2.05 -8.38 -27.80
CA ARG A 10 1.10 -9.06 -26.90
C ARG A 10 1.72 -9.35 -25.54
N GLY A 11 2.98 -9.79 -25.50
CA GLY A 11 3.73 -9.99 -24.25
C GLY A 11 3.90 -8.71 -23.46
N GLN A 12 4.29 -7.61 -24.11
CA GLN A 12 4.40 -6.30 -23.49
C GLN A 12 3.06 -5.80 -22.93
N ALA A 13 1.98 -5.93 -23.70
CA ALA A 13 0.64 -5.54 -23.26
C ALA A 13 0.19 -6.38 -22.05
N LEU A 14 0.46 -7.69 -22.03
CA LEU A 14 0.15 -8.55 -20.89
C LEU A 14 0.91 -8.09 -19.64
N LEU A 15 2.19 -7.81 -19.77
CA LEU A 15 3.01 -7.33 -18.66
C LEU A 15 2.53 -5.97 -18.17
N GLN A 16 2.49 -4.96 -19.03
CA GLN A 16 2.23 -3.58 -18.64
C GLN A 16 0.78 -3.35 -18.20
N ASP A 17 -0.19 -3.93 -18.89
CA ASP A 17 -1.60 -3.66 -18.62
C ASP A 17 -2.21 -4.60 -17.59
N SER A 18 -1.54 -5.69 -17.21
CA SER A 18 -2.15 -6.73 -16.37
C SER A 18 -1.24 -7.17 -15.22
N LEU A 19 -0.10 -7.78 -15.48
CA LEU A 19 0.72 -8.42 -14.45
C LEU A 19 1.44 -7.42 -13.55
N ILE A 20 2.10 -6.41 -14.12
CA ILE A 20 2.83 -5.41 -13.32
C ILE A 20 1.90 -4.64 -12.40
N PRO A 21 0.77 -4.05 -12.88
CA PRO A 21 -0.15 -3.37 -11.96
C PRO A 21 -0.77 -4.29 -10.92
N LEU A 22 -1.06 -5.56 -11.25
CA LEU A 22 -1.58 -6.51 -10.27
C LEU A 22 -0.55 -6.79 -9.16
N LEU A 23 0.70 -7.10 -9.52
CA LEU A 23 1.78 -7.35 -8.56
C LEU A 23 2.10 -6.11 -7.73
N ALA A 24 2.14 -4.93 -8.35
CA ALA A 24 2.36 -3.68 -7.62
C ALA A 24 1.26 -3.42 -6.59
N ARG A 25 -0.01 -3.61 -6.95
CA ARG A 25 -1.16 -3.46 -6.05
C ARG A 25 -1.11 -4.43 -4.88
N THR A 26 -0.95 -5.72 -5.17
CA THR A 26 -0.96 -6.77 -4.14
C THR A 26 0.24 -6.69 -3.22
N GLY A 27 1.43 -6.43 -3.76
CA GLY A 27 2.66 -6.29 -2.96
C GLY A 27 2.61 -5.08 -2.03
N LEU A 28 2.22 -3.90 -2.54
CA LEU A 28 2.03 -2.72 -1.71
C LEU A 28 0.92 -2.92 -0.68
N ALA A 29 -0.21 -3.51 -1.09
CA ALA A 29 -1.30 -3.78 -0.17
C ALA A 29 -0.88 -4.70 0.98
N ALA A 30 -0.15 -5.78 0.70
CA ALA A 30 0.37 -6.67 1.74
C ALA A 30 1.31 -5.93 2.70
N THR A 31 2.25 -5.15 2.17
CA THR A 31 3.22 -4.40 2.98
C THR A 31 2.54 -3.44 3.96
N PHE A 32 1.64 -2.60 3.46
CA PHE A 32 0.97 -1.60 4.29
C PHE A 32 -0.10 -2.22 5.20
N TRP A 33 -0.81 -3.25 4.75
CA TRP A 33 -1.76 -3.99 5.60
C TRP A 33 -1.09 -4.59 6.82
N LEU A 34 0.03 -5.31 6.64
CA LEU A 34 0.77 -5.91 7.76
C LEU A 34 1.30 -4.84 8.73
N SER A 35 1.73 -3.69 8.20
CA SER A 35 2.11 -2.54 9.02
C SER A 35 0.93 -1.99 9.82
N GLY A 36 -0.25 -1.86 9.21
CA GLY A 36 -1.48 -1.42 9.89
C GLY A 36 -1.91 -2.36 11.00
N GLN A 37 -1.87 -3.68 10.74
CA GLN A 37 -2.22 -4.71 11.73
C GLN A 37 -1.35 -4.65 13.00
N SER A 38 -0.11 -4.20 12.91
CA SER A 38 0.76 -4.02 14.09
C SER A 38 0.36 -2.84 14.99
N LYS A 39 -0.54 -1.97 14.53
CA LYS A 39 -0.96 -0.74 15.21
C LYS A 39 -2.35 -0.79 15.82
N VAL A 40 -3.11 -1.83 15.52
CA VAL A 40 -4.53 -1.94 15.91
C VAL A 40 -4.77 -3.25 16.66
N GLU A 41 -5.58 -3.19 17.72
CA GLU A 41 -6.19 -4.34 18.40
C GLU A 41 -7.68 -4.35 18.12
N GLY A 42 -8.31 -5.54 18.22
CA GLY A 42 -9.73 -5.74 17.96
C GLY A 42 -10.09 -5.91 16.47
N LEU A 43 -9.15 -5.70 15.55
CA LEU A 43 -9.31 -6.01 14.14
C LEU A 43 -8.04 -6.72 13.66
N VAL A 44 -7.98 -8.03 13.85
CA VAL A 44 -6.85 -8.85 13.41
C VAL A 44 -7.32 -9.77 12.28
N LEU A 45 -6.78 -9.53 11.09
CA LEU A 45 -6.94 -10.38 9.92
C LEU A 45 -5.56 -10.86 9.48
N ASP A 46 -5.10 -11.94 10.13
CA ASP A 46 -3.81 -12.54 9.82
C ASP A 46 -3.90 -13.38 8.54
N ILE A 47 -3.58 -12.75 7.41
CA ILE A 47 -3.70 -13.35 6.09
C ILE A 47 -2.58 -14.39 5.83
N LEU A 48 -1.49 -14.38 6.62
CA LEU A 48 -0.29 -15.17 6.37
C LEU A 48 0.08 -16.11 7.52
N GLY A 49 -0.27 -15.79 8.75
CA GLY A 49 0.18 -16.51 9.95
C GLY A 49 -0.79 -17.57 10.48
N GLY A 50 -2.02 -17.63 9.95
CA GLY A 50 -3.02 -18.64 10.32
C GLY A 50 -3.66 -18.44 11.69
N MET A 51 -3.53 -17.26 12.31
CA MET A 51 -4.28 -16.94 13.52
C MET A 51 -5.76 -16.72 13.19
N PRO A 52 -6.69 -17.11 14.09
CA PRO A 52 -8.11 -16.86 13.87
C PRO A 52 -8.37 -15.34 13.78
N PRO A 53 -9.30 -14.91 12.89
CA PRO A 53 -9.64 -13.50 12.81
C PRO A 53 -10.28 -13.01 14.10
N GLU A 54 -9.81 -11.87 14.59
CA GLU A 54 -10.43 -11.15 15.69
C GLU A 54 -11.21 -9.96 15.11
N LEU A 55 -12.50 -9.90 15.42
CA LEU A 55 -13.43 -8.86 14.95
C LEU A 55 -14.15 -8.26 16.16
N ASP A 56 -13.53 -7.30 16.79
CA ASP A 56 -14.06 -6.47 17.87
C ASP A 56 -13.96 -4.99 17.49
N VAL A 57 -14.27 -4.08 18.38
CA VAL A 57 -14.13 -2.64 18.15
C VAL A 57 -12.65 -2.28 17.99
N PRO A 58 -12.22 -1.85 16.78
CA PRO A 58 -10.82 -1.56 16.55
C PRO A 58 -10.37 -0.33 17.34
N HIS A 59 -9.21 -0.43 18.00
CA HIS A 59 -8.59 0.67 18.71
C HIS A 59 -7.07 0.67 18.51
N ILE A 60 -6.46 1.86 18.60
CA ILE A 60 -5.02 2.01 18.43
C ILE A 60 -4.31 1.47 19.68
N THR A 61 -3.29 0.64 19.46
CA THR A 61 -2.51 0.07 20.55
C THR A 61 -1.70 1.14 21.28
N ARG A 62 -1.48 0.97 22.60
CA ARG A 62 -0.61 1.85 23.37
C ARG A 62 0.84 1.80 22.87
N SER A 63 1.28 0.63 22.38
CA SER A 63 2.60 0.45 21.78
C SER A 63 2.75 1.26 20.49
N ALA A 64 1.72 1.34 19.65
CA ALA A 64 1.75 2.19 18.46
C ALA A 64 1.89 3.67 18.83
N VAL A 65 1.10 4.17 19.78
CA VAL A 65 1.22 5.57 20.25
C VAL A 65 2.62 5.83 20.80
N ALA A 66 3.16 4.91 21.64
CA ALA A 66 4.51 5.04 22.19
C ALA A 66 5.58 5.07 21.07
N LEU A 67 5.43 4.25 20.02
CA LEU A 67 6.32 4.23 18.84
C LEU A 67 6.37 5.60 18.16
N PHE A 68 5.20 6.20 17.92
CA PHE A 68 5.12 7.54 17.33
C PHE A 68 5.68 8.64 18.26
N ALA A 69 5.56 8.48 19.58
CA ALA A 69 6.08 9.44 20.56
C ALA A 69 7.60 9.38 20.74
N THR A 70 8.19 8.18 20.63
CA THR A 70 9.60 7.96 21.01
C THR A 70 10.52 7.76 19.81
N GLU A 71 10.07 7.04 18.79
CA GLU A 71 10.87 6.66 17.64
C GLU A 71 10.58 7.54 16.42
N TYR A 72 9.31 7.63 15.99
CA TYR A 72 8.96 8.36 14.77
C TYR A 72 9.01 9.87 14.91
N ARG A 73 8.59 10.42 16.03
CA ARG A 73 8.71 11.85 16.42
C ARG A 73 8.39 12.83 15.31
N LEU A 74 7.24 12.66 14.64
CA LEU A 74 6.84 13.56 13.56
C LEU A 74 6.68 15.00 14.07
N PRO A 75 7.37 16.00 13.49
CA PRO A 75 7.43 17.35 14.07
C PRO A 75 6.13 18.15 13.94
N PHE A 76 5.16 17.65 13.15
CA PHE A 76 3.94 18.38 12.80
C PHE A 76 2.65 17.69 13.27
N LEU A 77 2.73 16.52 13.94
CA LEU A 77 1.56 15.76 14.41
C LEU A 77 1.77 15.24 15.83
N ALA A 78 0.71 15.32 16.65
CA ALA A 78 0.69 14.64 17.93
C ALA A 78 0.76 13.10 17.72
N PRO A 79 1.46 12.36 18.59
CA PRO A 79 1.68 10.91 18.43
C PRO A 79 0.39 10.11 18.26
N GLU A 80 -0.64 10.41 19.02
CA GLU A 80 -1.96 9.75 18.95
C GLU A 80 -2.63 9.97 17.59
N THR A 81 -2.59 11.22 17.12
CA THR A 81 -3.16 11.58 15.81
C THR A 81 -2.37 10.92 14.68
N ALA A 82 -1.05 10.93 14.77
CA ALA A 82 -0.19 10.31 13.78
C ALA A 82 -0.40 8.79 13.70
N ALA A 83 -0.50 8.11 14.86
CA ALA A 83 -0.79 6.68 14.94
C ALA A 83 -2.17 6.35 14.34
N LEU A 84 -3.19 7.14 14.65
CA LEU A 84 -4.55 6.95 14.11
C LEU A 84 -4.60 7.14 12.59
N LEU A 85 -4.00 8.21 12.08
CA LEU A 85 -3.96 8.48 10.64
C LEU A 85 -3.17 7.41 9.87
N ALA A 86 -2.03 6.99 10.43
CA ALA A 86 -1.22 5.93 9.84
C ALA A 86 -1.99 4.60 9.80
N ALA A 87 -2.56 4.16 10.92
CA ALA A 87 -3.34 2.93 10.99
C ALA A 87 -4.55 2.98 10.04
N GLY A 88 -5.27 4.08 9.99
CA GLY A 88 -6.39 4.26 9.07
C GLY A 88 -5.96 4.16 7.60
N ALA A 89 -4.88 4.86 7.23
CA ALA A 89 -4.34 4.79 5.87
C ALA A 89 -3.85 3.38 5.52
N GLU A 90 -3.17 2.71 6.44
CA GLU A 90 -2.62 1.35 6.28
C GLU A 90 -3.70 0.25 6.21
N HIS A 91 -4.95 0.54 6.56
CA HIS A 91 -6.08 -0.38 6.36
C HIS A 91 -6.91 -0.03 5.11
N ILE A 92 -7.27 1.24 4.95
CA ILE A 92 -8.16 1.67 3.87
C ILE A 92 -7.51 1.51 2.50
N PHE A 93 -6.31 2.09 2.30
CA PHE A 93 -5.70 2.11 0.97
C PHE A 93 -5.22 0.75 0.48
N PRO A 94 -4.69 -0.17 1.31
CA PRO A 94 -4.43 -1.53 0.90
C PRO A 94 -5.67 -2.27 0.38
N VAL A 95 -6.82 -2.15 1.05
CA VAL A 95 -8.08 -2.75 0.57
C VAL A 95 -8.47 -2.17 -0.80
N LEU A 96 -8.39 -0.84 -0.96
CA LEU A 96 -8.66 -0.21 -2.25
C LEU A 96 -7.69 -0.67 -3.34
N LEU A 97 -6.40 -0.85 -3.02
CA LEU A 97 -5.40 -1.38 -3.95
C LEU A 97 -5.71 -2.83 -4.35
N VAL A 98 -6.06 -3.71 -3.41
CA VAL A 98 -6.44 -5.10 -3.73
C VAL A 98 -7.62 -5.13 -4.68
N LEU A 99 -8.66 -4.34 -4.41
CA LEU A 99 -9.84 -4.23 -5.26
C LEU A 99 -9.52 -3.53 -6.61
N GLY A 100 -8.47 -2.73 -6.66
CA GLY A 100 -8.16 -1.86 -7.79
C GLY A 100 -9.18 -0.76 -7.96
N LEU A 101 -9.66 -0.20 -6.85
CA LEU A 101 -10.61 0.90 -6.80
C LEU A 101 -9.88 2.16 -6.33
N ALA A 102 -10.10 3.27 -7.03
CA ALA A 102 -9.38 4.53 -6.80
C ALA A 102 -7.86 4.33 -6.72
N THR A 103 -7.32 3.46 -7.56
CA THR A 103 -5.92 2.97 -7.50
C THR A 103 -4.91 4.11 -7.51
N ARG A 104 -5.09 5.11 -8.37
CA ARG A 104 -4.17 6.26 -8.47
C ARG A 104 -4.16 7.08 -7.20
N PHE A 105 -5.32 7.33 -6.62
CA PHE A 105 -5.44 8.08 -5.37
C PHE A 105 -4.81 7.30 -4.20
N SER A 106 -5.09 6.01 -4.09
CA SER A 106 -4.46 5.14 -3.09
C SER A 106 -2.94 5.11 -3.20
N ALA A 107 -2.43 4.99 -4.43
CA ALA A 107 -0.99 5.04 -4.69
C ALA A 107 -0.37 6.38 -4.31
N LEU A 108 -1.06 7.50 -4.57
CA LEU A 108 -0.59 8.84 -4.19
C LEU A 108 -0.49 9.00 -2.67
N VAL A 109 -1.52 8.57 -1.93
CA VAL A 109 -1.52 8.68 -0.46
C VAL A 109 -0.42 7.82 0.15
N LEU A 110 -0.29 6.57 -0.28
CA LEU A 110 0.76 5.67 0.21
C LEU A 110 2.16 6.14 -0.22
N ALA A 111 2.33 6.79 -1.38
CA ALA A 111 3.59 7.41 -1.77
C ALA A 111 3.96 8.58 -0.84
N GLY A 112 2.99 9.45 -0.52
CA GLY A 112 3.19 10.50 0.49
C GLY A 112 3.61 9.93 1.84
N MET A 113 2.96 8.87 2.30
CA MET A 113 3.32 8.17 3.53
C MET A 113 4.74 7.57 3.46
N THR A 114 5.10 6.93 2.35
CA THR A 114 6.46 6.40 2.14
C THR A 114 7.51 7.51 2.20
N ILE A 115 7.23 8.69 1.63
CA ILE A 115 8.14 9.84 1.69
C ILE A 115 8.31 10.34 3.13
N VAL A 116 7.21 10.43 3.90
CA VAL A 116 7.27 10.81 5.31
C VAL A 116 8.13 9.82 6.11
N ILE A 117 7.92 8.52 5.91
CA ILE A 117 8.71 7.47 6.56
C ILE A 117 10.20 7.60 6.16
N GLN A 118 10.49 7.80 4.88
CA GLN A 118 11.85 7.96 4.39
C GLN A 118 12.58 9.16 4.98
N VAL A 119 11.89 10.29 5.12
CA VAL A 119 12.53 11.54 5.55
C VAL A 119 12.66 11.64 7.06
N PHE A 120 11.65 11.20 7.81
CA PHE A 120 11.55 11.46 9.24
C PHE A 120 11.76 10.23 10.11
N VAL A 121 11.59 9.01 9.58
CA VAL A 121 11.55 7.80 10.41
C VAL A 121 12.75 6.89 10.13
N TYR A 122 12.90 6.43 8.90
CA TYR A 122 13.93 5.47 8.51
C TYR A 122 14.71 5.92 7.25
N PRO A 123 15.58 6.95 7.36
CA PRO A 123 16.35 7.44 6.21
C PRO A 123 17.25 6.38 5.57
N ASP A 124 17.79 5.47 6.38
CA ASP A 124 18.70 4.42 5.93
C ASP A 124 17.99 3.28 5.17
N ALA A 125 16.66 3.19 5.27
CA ALA A 125 15.85 2.21 4.56
C ALA A 125 15.51 2.62 3.11
N TRP A 126 16.22 3.60 2.54
CA TRP A 126 15.97 4.13 1.20
C TRP A 126 15.92 3.08 0.09
N PRO A 127 16.70 1.96 0.10
CA PRO A 127 16.60 0.97 -0.97
C PRO A 127 15.21 0.29 -1.00
N VAL A 128 14.65 0.01 0.18
CA VAL A 128 13.30 -0.58 0.31
C VAL A 128 12.25 0.43 -0.09
N HIS A 129 12.34 1.66 0.44
CA HIS A 129 11.38 2.72 0.11
C HIS A 129 11.41 3.11 -1.36
N ALA A 130 12.58 3.06 -2.02
CA ALA A 130 12.69 3.28 -3.46
C ALA A 130 11.93 2.22 -4.27
N THR A 131 11.93 0.95 -3.84
CA THR A 131 11.14 -0.11 -4.50
C THR A 131 9.64 0.12 -4.32
N TRP A 132 9.20 0.52 -3.13
CA TRP A 132 7.79 0.89 -2.89
C TRP A 132 7.37 2.09 -3.73
N LEU A 133 8.17 3.16 -3.72
CA LEU A 133 7.92 4.35 -4.54
C LEU A 133 7.85 4.02 -6.02
N THR A 134 8.71 3.13 -6.53
CA THR A 134 8.67 2.68 -7.93
C THR A 134 7.31 2.05 -8.26
N ALA A 135 6.82 1.14 -7.41
CA ALA A 135 5.52 0.51 -7.60
C ALA A 135 4.36 1.52 -7.48
N GLN A 136 4.43 2.44 -6.51
CA GLN A 136 3.45 3.51 -6.30
C GLN A 136 3.41 4.48 -7.48
N MET A 137 4.56 4.92 -7.98
CA MET A 137 4.66 5.78 -9.15
C MET A 137 4.14 5.10 -10.42
N TYR A 138 4.40 3.80 -10.57
CA TYR A 138 3.83 3.03 -11.66
C TYR A 138 2.30 3.03 -11.61
N LEU A 139 1.72 2.73 -10.45
CA LEU A 139 0.26 2.74 -10.27
C LEU A 139 -0.34 4.14 -10.45
N LEU A 140 0.35 5.18 -10.03
CA LEU A 140 -0.07 6.56 -10.22
C LEU A 140 -0.11 6.94 -11.72
N ALA A 141 0.89 6.52 -12.49
CA ALA A 141 0.99 6.81 -13.91
C ALA A 141 0.01 5.98 -14.76
N TYR A 142 -0.06 4.67 -14.52
CA TYR A 142 -0.77 3.73 -15.38
C TYR A 142 -2.10 3.23 -14.81
N GLY A 143 -2.31 3.38 -13.48
CA GLY A 143 -3.52 2.90 -12.79
C GLY A 143 -3.49 1.42 -12.45
N GLY A 144 -4.64 0.86 -12.09
CA GLY A 144 -4.80 -0.50 -11.55
C GLY A 144 -4.72 -1.64 -12.56
N GLY A 145 -4.62 -1.34 -13.86
CA GLY A 145 -4.54 -2.34 -14.92
C GLY A 145 -5.88 -3.00 -15.25
N LYS A 146 -5.84 -4.00 -16.14
CA LYS A 146 -7.05 -4.68 -16.67
C LYS A 146 -7.88 -5.38 -15.59
N TYR A 147 -7.22 -5.93 -14.57
CA TYR A 147 -7.86 -6.65 -13.45
C TYR A 147 -8.13 -5.72 -12.27
N SER A 148 -8.76 -4.56 -12.52
CA SER A 148 -9.11 -3.57 -11.50
C SER A 148 -10.56 -3.12 -11.63
N LEU A 149 -11.18 -2.76 -10.51
CA LEU A 149 -12.52 -2.15 -10.53
C LEU A 149 -12.51 -0.81 -11.28
N ASP A 150 -11.43 -0.03 -11.18
CA ASP A 150 -11.28 1.20 -11.95
C ASP A 150 -11.41 0.97 -13.47
N ASN A 151 -10.95 -0.18 -13.96
CA ASN A 151 -11.07 -0.53 -15.38
C ASN A 151 -12.47 -1.01 -15.74
N LEU A 152 -13.16 -1.69 -14.84
CA LEU A 152 -14.54 -2.13 -15.05
C LEU A 152 -15.51 -0.93 -15.06
N LEU A 153 -15.31 0.05 -14.20
CA LEU A 153 -16.15 1.24 -14.07
C LEU A 153 -15.97 2.26 -15.22
N LYS A 154 -14.91 2.13 -16.02
CA LYS A 154 -14.66 2.95 -17.20
C LYS A 154 -15.34 2.45 -18.47
N ARG A 155 -15.93 1.25 -18.43
CA ARG A 155 -16.66 0.63 -19.54
C ARG A 155 -18.14 0.94 -19.47
#